data_8baaf671b5dd0383a4b8fafb082b5a96
#
_entry.id   8baaf671b5dd0383a4b8fafb082b5a96
#
_cell.length_a   1.000
_cell.length_b   1.000
_cell.length_c   1.000
_cell.angle_alpha   90.00
_cell.angle_beta   90.00
_cell.angle_gamma   90.00
#
_symmetry.space_group_name_H-M   'P 1'
#
loop_
_entity.id
_entity.type
_entity.pdbx_description
1 polymer ?
#
loop_
_entity_poly.entity_id
_entity_poly.type
_entity_poly.pdbx_seq_one_letter_code
_entity_poly.pdbx_strand_id
1 'polypeptide(L)'
;MTETSAFIRYFLAGALALTGLLLPAVPADAAIPSDAQRNFSGQAFDTCQAPDLATMNAWIAHSDYRAAGIYFGGRARACKSQTHLTPDWVRQTTKAGWSLLPIYVGSQSPCVTGSNKNPYRIDTEQPTSQGASEAADAVQQADALGLEPGSALYLDMEAYDIGNASCATATLKYIQAWDKGVAAAGYVSGFYSSADSGIKHMAKSRLAGVSDLPQVLWYARWGVTPTLTDEPSLGSDAWTPHARIHQYHGAVSESHGGKKLSIDRDLVDAPVAIVG
;
A
#
# COMPACT_ATOMS: atom_id res chain seq x y z
N MET A 1 -71.39 -39.52 52.42
CA MET A 1 -70.91 -38.40 53.21
C MET A 1 -69.36 -38.51 53.23
N THR A 2 -68.63 -37.92 52.34
CA THR A 2 -67.21 -37.69 52.41
C THR A 2 -66.89 -36.68 51.31
N GLU A 3 -66.55 -35.47 51.72
CA GLU A 3 -66.09 -34.35 50.88
C GLU A 3 -64.69 -34.60 50.43
N THR A 4 -64.47 -34.38 49.17
CA THR A 4 -63.08 -34.41 48.56
C THR A 4 -62.70 -33.01 48.13
N SER A 5 -61.76 -32.41 48.89
CA SER A 5 -61.17 -31.09 48.58
C SER A 5 -60.16 -31.19 47.43
N ALA A 6 -60.41 -30.42 46.43
CA ALA A 6 -59.44 -30.24 45.26
C ALA A 6 -58.41 -29.13 45.55
N PHE A 7 -57.16 -29.51 45.58
CA PHE A 7 -56.02 -28.54 45.59
C PHE A 7 -55.68 -28.10 44.20
N ILE A 8 -55.87 -26.82 43.91
CA ILE A 8 -55.41 -26.16 42.68
C ILE A 8 -53.96 -25.75 42.90
N ARG A 9 -52.99 -26.31 42.08
CA ARG A 9 -51.59 -25.89 42.01
C ARG A 9 -51.45 -24.89 40.89
N TYR A 10 -51.10 -23.65 41.23
CA TYR A 10 -50.67 -22.64 40.28
C TYR A 10 -49.20 -22.89 39.90
N PHE A 11 -48.95 -23.15 38.61
CA PHE A 11 -47.59 -23.11 38.02
C PHE A 11 -47.32 -21.69 37.57
N LEU A 12 -46.37 -21.00 38.21
CA LEU A 12 -45.78 -19.78 37.69
C LEU A 12 -44.74 -20.17 36.63
N ALA A 13 -45.03 -19.88 35.37
CA ALA A 13 -44.03 -19.93 34.30
C ALA A 13 -43.23 -18.64 34.32
N GLY A 14 -41.99 -18.70 34.81
CA GLY A 14 -41.03 -17.61 34.71
C GLY A 14 -40.45 -17.54 33.29
N ALA A 15 -40.80 -16.49 32.55
CA ALA A 15 -40.17 -16.20 31.27
C ALA A 15 -38.78 -15.51 31.50
N LEU A 16 -37.69 -16.23 31.28
CA LEU A 16 -36.35 -15.62 31.18
C LEU A 16 -36.26 -14.85 29.85
N ALA A 17 -36.30 -13.53 29.91
CA ALA A 17 -35.94 -12.66 28.78
C ALA A 17 -34.43 -12.63 28.65
N LEU A 18 -33.85 -13.32 27.64
CA LEU A 18 -32.46 -13.11 27.21
C LEU A 18 -32.40 -11.76 26.47
N THR A 19 -31.96 -10.72 27.15
CA THR A 19 -31.54 -9.50 26.50
C THR A 19 -30.16 -9.73 25.82
N GLY A 20 -30.19 -10.10 24.54
CA GLY A 20 -28.98 -10.12 23.72
C GLY A 20 -28.43 -8.71 23.59
N LEU A 21 -27.25 -8.43 24.14
CA LEU A 21 -26.46 -7.24 23.79
C LEU A 21 -26.09 -7.35 22.32
N LEU A 22 -26.79 -6.59 21.47
CA LEU A 22 -26.35 -6.29 20.12
C LEU A 22 -25.15 -5.32 20.24
N LEU A 23 -23.94 -5.86 20.15
CA LEU A 23 -22.75 -5.03 19.91
C LEU A 23 -22.91 -4.37 18.52
N PRO A 24 -22.76 -3.04 18.39
CA PRO A 24 -22.78 -2.41 17.08
C PRO A 24 -21.65 -3.00 16.25
N ALA A 25 -21.96 -3.53 15.06
CA ALA A 25 -20.97 -3.90 14.08
C ALA A 25 -20.24 -2.62 13.66
N VAL A 26 -18.94 -2.52 13.96
CA VAL A 26 -18.09 -1.46 13.45
C VAL A 26 -18.02 -1.68 11.93
N PRO A 27 -18.40 -0.69 11.09
CA PRO A 27 -18.27 -0.83 9.66
C PRO A 27 -16.79 -1.03 9.32
N ALA A 28 -16.49 -2.05 8.51
CA ALA A 28 -15.13 -2.46 8.12
C ALA A 28 -14.42 -1.46 7.16
N ASP A 29 -14.98 -0.29 6.94
CA ASP A 29 -14.48 0.76 6.06
C ASP A 29 -14.32 2.09 6.82
N ALA A 30 -13.64 2.07 7.96
CA ALA A 30 -13.19 3.32 8.56
C ALA A 30 -12.00 3.83 7.73
N ALA A 31 -12.27 4.62 6.68
CA ALA A 31 -11.22 5.41 6.04
C ALA A 31 -10.45 6.18 7.12
N ILE A 32 -9.11 6.08 7.10
CA ILE A 32 -8.28 6.87 8.01
C ILE A 32 -8.64 8.34 7.80
N PRO A 33 -8.98 9.10 8.85
CA PRO A 33 -9.29 10.52 8.71
C PRO A 33 -8.17 11.24 7.94
N SER A 34 -8.53 12.12 7.01
CA SER A 34 -7.58 12.84 6.13
C SER A 34 -6.56 13.69 6.90
N ASP A 35 -6.88 14.08 8.12
CA ASP A 35 -6.02 14.81 9.05
C ASP A 35 -4.97 13.90 9.75
N ALA A 36 -5.19 12.60 9.74
CA ALA A 36 -4.20 11.61 10.21
C ALA A 36 -3.20 11.17 9.13
N GLN A 37 -3.37 11.62 7.87
CA GLN A 37 -2.47 11.32 6.76
C GLN A 37 -1.55 12.51 6.51
N ARG A 38 -0.25 12.23 6.33
CA ARG A 38 0.72 13.23 5.89
C ARG A 38 0.88 13.15 4.37
N ASN A 39 0.42 14.16 3.64
CA ASN A 39 0.60 14.24 2.19
C ASN A 39 1.89 15.00 1.82
N PHE A 40 2.48 14.61 0.71
CA PHE A 40 3.58 15.33 0.07
C PHE A 40 3.21 15.62 -1.38
N SER A 41 3.53 16.84 -1.86
CA SER A 41 3.39 17.21 -3.26
C SER A 41 4.72 17.79 -3.77
N GLY A 42 5.28 17.21 -4.85
CA GLY A 42 6.55 17.65 -5.41
C GLY A 42 7.36 16.54 -6.08
N GLN A 43 8.65 16.81 -6.28
CA GLN A 43 9.60 15.89 -6.89
C GLN A 43 10.11 14.87 -5.89
N ALA A 44 10.12 13.60 -6.32
CA ALA A 44 10.69 12.48 -5.58
C ALA A 44 11.55 11.61 -6.50
N PHE A 45 12.31 10.73 -5.89
CA PHE A 45 13.00 9.65 -6.58
C PHE A 45 12.85 8.34 -5.82
N ASP A 46 12.95 7.21 -6.50
CA ASP A 46 13.20 5.94 -5.86
C ASP A 46 14.54 5.34 -6.33
N THR A 47 15.13 4.52 -5.50
CA THR A 47 16.40 3.84 -5.77
C THR A 47 16.50 2.53 -5.02
N CYS A 48 17.14 1.55 -5.64
CA CYS A 48 17.15 0.16 -5.16
C CYS A 48 17.65 -0.01 -3.72
N GLN A 49 18.67 0.75 -3.31
CA GLN A 49 19.21 0.75 -1.94
C GLN A 49 19.06 2.14 -1.32
N ALA A 50 18.60 2.22 -0.09
CA ALA A 50 18.59 3.47 0.66
C ALA A 50 20.01 4.06 0.71
N PRO A 51 20.21 5.32 0.25
CA PRO A 51 21.52 5.96 0.29
C PRO A 51 21.97 6.22 1.73
N ASP A 52 23.28 6.43 1.94
CA ASP A 52 23.77 6.87 3.24
C ASP A 52 23.28 8.30 3.59
N LEU A 53 23.31 8.66 4.87
CA LEU A 53 22.86 9.97 5.35
C LEU A 53 23.64 11.13 4.74
N ALA A 54 24.93 10.94 4.46
CA ALA A 54 25.75 11.99 3.82
C ALA A 54 25.27 12.27 2.38
N THR A 55 24.88 11.23 1.66
CA THR A 55 24.27 11.34 0.33
C THR A 55 22.89 11.99 0.41
N MET A 56 22.02 11.57 1.34
CA MET A 56 20.70 12.18 1.53
C MET A 56 20.83 13.68 1.86
N ASN A 57 21.76 14.05 2.75
CA ASN A 57 22.00 15.45 3.11
C ASN A 57 22.57 16.28 1.94
N ALA A 58 23.43 15.72 1.13
CA ALA A 58 23.93 16.40 -0.07
C ALA A 58 22.81 16.62 -1.10
N TRP A 59 21.97 15.61 -1.31
CA TRP A 59 20.87 15.69 -2.27
C TRP A 59 19.79 16.68 -1.88
N ILE A 60 19.35 16.72 -0.63
CA ILE A 60 18.34 17.68 -0.20
C ILE A 60 18.83 19.14 -0.28
N ALA A 61 20.14 19.35 -0.09
CA ALA A 61 20.73 20.69 -0.15
C ALA A 61 20.96 21.17 -1.60
N HIS A 62 21.05 20.27 -2.60
CA HIS A 62 21.50 20.61 -3.95
C HIS A 62 20.57 20.11 -5.06
N SER A 63 19.35 19.68 -4.74
CA SER A 63 18.33 19.27 -5.74
C SER A 63 16.95 19.78 -5.33
N ASP A 64 15.97 19.59 -6.22
CA ASP A 64 14.55 19.87 -5.95
C ASP A 64 13.82 18.67 -5.34
N TYR A 65 14.46 17.53 -5.17
CA TYR A 65 13.88 16.35 -4.55
C TYR A 65 13.63 16.57 -3.06
N ARG A 66 12.43 16.20 -2.59
CA ARG A 66 12.03 16.29 -1.16
C ARG A 66 11.35 15.01 -0.66
N ALA A 67 11.15 14.02 -1.54
CA ALA A 67 10.71 12.69 -1.12
C ALA A 67 11.58 11.61 -1.75
N ALA A 68 11.66 10.45 -1.08
CA ALA A 68 12.45 9.31 -1.54
C ALA A 68 11.70 8.01 -1.32
N GLY A 69 11.61 7.20 -2.38
CA GLY A 69 11.14 5.82 -2.34
C GLY A 69 12.17 4.92 -1.64
N ILE A 70 11.72 4.14 -0.68
CA ILE A 70 12.54 3.20 0.08
C ILE A 70 11.97 1.79 0.01
N TYR A 71 12.72 0.85 -0.55
CA TYR A 71 12.34 -0.56 -0.66
C TYR A 71 12.51 -1.26 0.70
N PHE A 72 11.54 -1.06 1.60
CA PHE A 72 11.67 -1.47 3.00
C PHE A 72 11.42 -2.95 3.25
N GLY A 73 10.61 -3.60 2.42
CA GLY A 73 10.16 -4.96 2.67
C GLY A 73 9.86 -5.77 1.41
N GLY A 74 9.46 -7.00 1.65
CA GLY A 74 9.00 -7.92 0.61
C GLY A 74 10.06 -8.90 0.12
N ARG A 75 9.59 -10.13 -0.10
CA ARG A 75 10.46 -11.28 -0.46
C ARG A 75 11.03 -11.19 -1.87
N ALA A 76 10.42 -10.37 -2.74
CA ALA A 76 10.81 -10.25 -4.14
C ALA A 76 11.71 -9.03 -4.44
N ARG A 77 12.15 -8.28 -3.43
CA ARG A 77 13.07 -7.16 -3.62
C ARG A 77 14.33 -7.57 -4.39
N ALA A 78 14.73 -6.76 -5.37
CA ALA A 78 15.98 -6.95 -6.10
C ALA A 78 17.18 -6.70 -5.19
N CYS A 79 17.24 -5.54 -4.52
CA CYS A 79 18.26 -5.20 -3.54
C CYS A 79 17.87 -5.72 -2.15
N LYS A 80 18.19 -6.97 -1.87
CA LYS A 80 17.80 -7.62 -0.59
C LYS A 80 18.51 -7.05 0.61
N SER A 81 19.76 -6.62 0.47
CA SER A 81 20.51 -5.95 1.52
C SER A 81 20.24 -4.45 1.47
N GLN A 82 19.80 -3.90 2.60
CA GLN A 82 19.52 -2.47 2.80
C GLN A 82 20.39 -1.97 3.95
N THR A 83 21.69 -1.86 3.69
CA THR A 83 22.72 -1.59 4.72
C THR A 83 22.44 -0.33 5.53
N HIS A 84 21.88 0.70 4.90
CA HIS A 84 21.63 1.99 5.56
C HIS A 84 20.21 2.11 6.11
N LEU A 85 19.23 1.34 5.63
CA LEU A 85 17.84 1.46 6.03
C LEU A 85 17.62 0.88 7.42
N THR A 86 17.72 1.73 8.42
CA THR A 86 17.51 1.43 9.84
C THR A 86 16.51 2.41 10.45
N PRO A 87 15.91 2.13 11.61
CA PRO A 87 15.04 3.10 12.30
C PRO A 87 15.73 4.44 12.53
N ASP A 88 17.02 4.43 12.84
CA ASP A 88 17.81 5.65 13.04
C ASP A 88 17.98 6.44 11.73
N TRP A 89 18.25 5.76 10.62
CA TRP A 89 18.29 6.39 9.30
C TRP A 89 16.95 7.02 8.93
N VAL A 90 15.84 6.33 9.19
CA VAL A 90 14.48 6.82 8.93
C VAL A 90 14.23 8.12 9.69
N ARG A 91 14.51 8.12 11.01
CA ARG A 91 14.36 9.34 11.84
C ARG A 91 15.25 10.48 11.37
N GLN A 92 16.53 10.22 11.11
CA GLN A 92 17.48 11.27 10.71
C GLN A 92 17.15 11.84 9.32
N THR A 93 16.76 11.00 8.36
CA THR A 93 16.36 11.41 7.03
C THR A 93 15.10 12.26 7.06
N THR A 94 14.08 11.83 7.82
CA THR A 94 12.84 12.60 8.00
C THR A 94 13.10 13.93 8.72
N LYS A 95 13.94 13.93 9.76
CA LYS A 95 14.35 15.16 10.46
C LYS A 95 15.10 16.13 9.56
N ALA A 96 15.85 15.63 8.58
CA ALA A 96 16.54 16.46 7.58
C ALA A 96 15.57 17.09 6.55
N GLY A 97 14.27 16.74 6.58
CA GLY A 97 13.23 17.32 5.71
C GLY A 97 12.77 16.42 4.57
N TRP A 98 13.25 15.19 4.50
CA TRP A 98 12.76 14.21 3.53
C TRP A 98 11.39 13.65 3.92
N SER A 99 10.52 13.48 2.94
CA SER A 99 9.38 12.59 3.01
C SER A 99 9.78 11.20 2.50
N LEU A 100 9.25 10.13 3.07
CA LEU A 100 9.56 8.76 2.66
C LEU A 100 8.34 8.09 2.04
N LEU A 101 8.57 7.34 0.96
CA LEU A 101 7.57 6.56 0.24
C LEU A 101 7.94 5.07 0.40
N PRO A 102 7.39 4.37 1.39
CA PRO A 102 7.74 2.99 1.69
C PRO A 102 7.20 2.01 0.64
N ILE A 103 8.10 1.29 -0.05
CA ILE A 103 7.79 0.34 -1.11
C ILE A 103 8.00 -1.09 -0.60
N TYR A 104 6.99 -1.93 -0.75
CA TYR A 104 7.00 -3.35 -0.42
C TYR A 104 6.93 -4.19 -1.69
N VAL A 105 8.00 -4.92 -2.03
CA VAL A 105 8.02 -5.79 -3.20
C VAL A 105 7.61 -7.20 -2.81
N GLY A 106 6.32 -7.44 -2.82
CA GLY A 106 5.71 -8.73 -2.50
C GLY A 106 5.76 -9.74 -3.64
N SER A 107 4.92 -10.76 -3.56
CA SER A 107 4.75 -11.70 -4.66
C SER A 107 4.22 -11.02 -5.91
N GLN A 108 4.70 -11.47 -7.05
CA GLN A 108 4.38 -10.89 -8.36
C GLN A 108 3.28 -11.68 -9.06
N SER A 109 2.55 -11.02 -9.96
CA SER A 109 1.49 -11.68 -10.76
C SER A 109 1.98 -12.98 -11.38
N PRO A 110 1.15 -14.03 -11.46
CA PRO A 110 1.49 -15.27 -12.17
C PRO A 110 1.87 -15.02 -13.63
N CYS A 111 1.35 -13.96 -14.24
CA CYS A 111 1.59 -13.55 -15.64
C CYS A 111 2.42 -12.27 -15.75
N VAL A 112 3.37 -12.04 -14.87
CA VAL A 112 4.30 -10.90 -15.01
C VAL A 112 5.01 -10.96 -16.34
N THR A 113 5.09 -9.83 -17.04
CA THR A 113 5.59 -9.74 -18.42
C THR A 113 7.03 -9.30 -18.53
N GLY A 114 7.61 -8.73 -17.47
CA GLY A 114 8.99 -8.24 -17.46
C GLY A 114 10.04 -9.35 -17.59
N SER A 115 11.23 -8.99 -18.10
CA SER A 115 12.37 -9.90 -18.24
C SER A 115 12.97 -10.34 -16.90
N ASN A 116 12.76 -9.59 -15.83
CA ASN A 116 13.10 -9.97 -14.46
C ASN A 116 12.17 -11.09 -14.00
N LYS A 117 12.57 -12.31 -14.29
CA LYS A 117 11.86 -13.52 -13.86
C LYS A 117 11.95 -13.64 -12.36
N ASN A 118 11.13 -12.87 -11.67
CA ASN A 118 11.00 -13.00 -10.23
C ASN A 118 10.52 -14.42 -9.91
N PRO A 119 11.25 -15.20 -9.13
CA PRO A 119 10.84 -16.54 -8.74
C PRO A 119 9.64 -16.55 -7.79
N TYR A 120 9.31 -15.39 -7.21
CA TYR A 120 8.23 -15.26 -6.25
C TYR A 120 6.94 -14.89 -6.98
N ARG A 121 6.05 -15.86 -7.17
CA ARG A 121 4.74 -15.69 -7.81
C ARG A 121 3.62 -15.79 -6.78
N ILE A 122 2.51 -15.15 -7.11
CA ILE A 122 1.25 -15.36 -6.42
C ILE A 122 0.81 -16.80 -6.68
N ASP A 123 0.45 -17.50 -5.61
CA ASP A 123 -0.19 -18.81 -5.67
C ASP A 123 -1.62 -18.63 -6.16
N THR A 124 -1.93 -19.16 -7.33
CA THR A 124 -3.26 -19.05 -7.95
C THR A 124 -4.37 -19.76 -7.18
N GLU A 125 -4.01 -20.76 -6.36
CA GLU A 125 -4.95 -21.50 -5.52
C GLU A 125 -5.26 -20.76 -4.21
N GLN A 126 -4.32 -19.93 -3.71
CA GLN A 126 -4.45 -19.25 -2.42
C GLN A 126 -4.08 -17.76 -2.47
N PRO A 127 -4.49 -16.99 -3.47
CA PRO A 127 -4.06 -15.60 -3.64
C PRO A 127 -4.47 -14.71 -2.46
N THR A 128 -5.67 -14.90 -1.92
CA THR A 128 -6.20 -14.12 -0.78
C THR A 128 -5.40 -14.39 0.49
N SER A 129 -5.13 -15.65 0.81
CA SER A 129 -4.35 -16.03 1.99
C SER A 129 -2.91 -15.49 1.90
N GLN A 130 -2.32 -15.57 0.71
CA GLN A 130 -0.97 -15.06 0.47
C GLN A 130 -0.92 -13.53 0.58
N GLY A 131 -1.88 -12.81 -0.01
CA GLY A 131 -1.96 -11.35 0.12
C GLY A 131 -2.09 -10.88 1.56
N ALA A 132 -2.96 -11.53 2.34
CA ALA A 132 -3.13 -11.24 3.75
C ALA A 132 -1.85 -11.52 4.58
N SER A 133 -1.14 -12.60 4.29
CA SER A 133 0.13 -12.94 4.96
C SER A 133 1.22 -11.91 4.63
N GLU A 134 1.31 -11.48 3.37
CA GLU A 134 2.31 -10.49 2.97
C GLU A 134 1.95 -9.07 3.44
N ALA A 135 0.66 -8.75 3.65
CA ALA A 135 0.24 -7.52 4.33
C ALA A 135 0.71 -7.50 5.79
N ALA A 136 0.56 -8.61 6.51
CA ALA A 136 1.05 -8.73 7.89
C ALA A 136 2.58 -8.59 7.97
N ASP A 137 3.32 -9.18 7.02
CA ASP A 137 4.76 -9.01 6.92
C ASP A 137 5.16 -7.55 6.61
N ALA A 138 4.43 -6.86 5.71
CA ALA A 138 4.66 -5.45 5.41
C ALA A 138 4.46 -4.57 6.64
N VAL A 139 3.38 -4.77 7.39
CA VAL A 139 3.09 -4.04 8.62
C VAL A 139 4.17 -4.26 9.67
N GLN A 140 4.60 -5.51 9.87
CA GLN A 140 5.67 -5.84 10.82
C GLN A 140 7.00 -5.17 10.45
N GLN A 141 7.37 -5.15 9.17
CA GLN A 141 8.60 -4.50 8.70
C GLN A 141 8.52 -2.98 8.77
N ALA A 142 7.35 -2.39 8.53
CA ALA A 142 7.11 -0.95 8.68
C ALA A 142 7.25 -0.51 10.15
N ASP A 143 6.60 -1.23 11.07
CA ASP A 143 6.70 -0.99 12.50
C ASP A 143 8.16 -1.11 13.00
N ALA A 144 8.87 -2.15 12.55
CA ALA A 144 10.30 -2.34 12.88
C ALA A 144 11.20 -1.18 12.41
N LEU A 145 10.80 -0.42 11.40
CA LEU A 145 11.49 0.80 10.93
C LEU A 145 11.02 2.09 11.62
N GLY A 146 10.02 2.00 12.49
CA GLY A 146 9.42 3.16 13.16
C GLY A 146 8.47 3.96 12.26
N LEU A 147 7.86 3.31 11.26
CA LEU A 147 6.79 3.89 10.47
C LEU A 147 5.48 3.73 11.23
N GLU A 148 4.81 4.82 11.55
CA GLU A 148 3.60 4.82 12.36
C GLU A 148 2.33 4.58 11.53
N PRO A 149 1.22 4.12 12.15
CA PRO A 149 -0.09 4.11 11.52
C PRO A 149 -0.44 5.49 10.92
N GLY A 150 -1.15 5.49 9.78
CA GLY A 150 -1.35 6.66 8.94
C GLY A 150 -0.29 6.80 7.83
N SER A 151 0.87 6.13 7.93
CA SER A 151 1.83 6.03 6.83
C SER A 151 1.24 5.30 5.63
N ALA A 152 1.59 5.73 4.40
CA ALA A 152 1.32 4.93 3.21
C ALA A 152 2.37 3.84 3.03
N LEU A 153 1.91 2.62 2.70
CA LEU A 153 2.75 1.49 2.28
C LEU A 153 2.37 1.13 0.85
N TYR A 154 3.34 1.11 -0.06
CA TYR A 154 3.13 0.90 -1.49
C TYR A 154 3.50 -0.52 -1.90
N LEU A 155 2.51 -1.33 -2.31
CA LEU A 155 2.73 -2.64 -2.89
C LEU A 155 3.29 -2.49 -4.32
N ASP A 156 4.50 -2.96 -4.55
CA ASP A 156 5.12 -2.98 -5.87
C ASP A 156 4.74 -4.27 -6.62
N MET A 157 4.05 -4.09 -7.73
CA MET A 157 3.65 -5.13 -8.67
C MET A 157 4.12 -4.76 -10.08
N GLU A 158 5.06 -5.52 -10.60
CA GLU A 158 5.54 -5.33 -11.98
C GLU A 158 4.42 -5.54 -13.02
N ALA A 159 4.67 -5.09 -14.25
CA ALA A 159 3.70 -5.25 -15.33
C ALA A 159 3.32 -6.73 -15.57
N TYR A 160 2.04 -7.00 -15.75
CA TYR A 160 1.49 -8.34 -16.01
C TYR A 160 0.40 -8.32 -17.06
N ASP A 161 0.12 -9.47 -17.65
CA ASP A 161 -0.92 -9.64 -18.67
C ASP A 161 -2.32 -9.60 -18.05
N ILE A 162 -2.96 -8.44 -18.11
CA ILE A 162 -4.34 -8.23 -17.68
C ILE A 162 -5.38 -8.82 -18.63
N GLY A 163 -4.97 -9.28 -19.81
CA GLY A 163 -5.82 -9.98 -20.77
C GLY A 163 -6.03 -11.45 -20.39
N ASN A 164 -5.12 -12.02 -19.60
CA ASN A 164 -5.27 -13.37 -19.06
C ASN A 164 -6.19 -13.34 -17.83
N ALA A 165 -7.44 -13.76 -17.99
CA ALA A 165 -8.49 -13.65 -16.97
C ALA A 165 -8.14 -14.37 -15.65
N SER A 166 -7.52 -15.55 -15.71
CA SER A 166 -7.16 -16.30 -14.50
C SER A 166 -6.06 -15.59 -13.71
N CYS A 167 -5.03 -15.11 -14.41
CA CYS A 167 -3.97 -14.32 -13.80
C CYS A 167 -4.49 -13.00 -13.19
N ALA A 168 -5.29 -12.25 -13.96
CA ALA A 168 -5.87 -10.99 -13.51
C ALA A 168 -6.71 -11.22 -12.25
N THR A 169 -7.55 -12.26 -12.23
CA THR A 169 -8.37 -12.60 -11.06
C THR A 169 -7.53 -12.97 -9.85
N ALA A 170 -6.51 -13.81 -9.99
CA ALA A 170 -5.64 -14.17 -8.87
C ALA A 170 -4.86 -12.95 -8.34
N THR A 171 -4.33 -12.12 -9.24
CA THR A 171 -3.62 -10.90 -8.88
C THR A 171 -4.53 -9.90 -8.15
N LEU A 172 -5.77 -9.71 -8.63
CA LEU A 172 -6.73 -8.82 -7.97
C LEU A 172 -7.08 -9.30 -6.55
N LYS A 173 -7.35 -10.58 -6.37
CA LYS A 173 -7.64 -11.16 -5.04
C LYS A 173 -6.47 -10.98 -4.06
N TYR A 174 -5.25 -11.11 -4.54
CA TYR A 174 -4.05 -10.88 -3.75
C TYR A 174 -3.94 -9.41 -3.33
N ILE A 175 -4.11 -8.46 -4.27
CA ILE A 175 -4.07 -7.02 -4.01
C ILE A 175 -5.14 -6.63 -2.99
N GLN A 176 -6.40 -7.05 -3.19
CA GLN A 176 -7.51 -6.77 -2.25
C GLN A 176 -7.21 -7.27 -0.84
N ALA A 177 -6.65 -8.46 -0.70
CA ALA A 177 -6.31 -9.02 0.61
C ALA A 177 -5.15 -8.26 1.27
N TRP A 178 -4.15 -7.83 0.48
CA TRP A 178 -3.05 -7.01 0.95
C TRP A 178 -3.54 -5.63 1.40
N ASP A 179 -4.33 -4.94 0.58
CA ASP A 179 -4.91 -3.63 0.89
C ASP A 179 -5.73 -3.66 2.17
N LYS A 180 -6.61 -4.66 2.28
CA LYS A 180 -7.44 -4.86 3.47
C LYS A 180 -6.61 -5.11 4.73
N GLY A 181 -5.55 -5.92 4.64
CA GLY A 181 -4.67 -6.22 5.76
C GLY A 181 -3.89 -4.98 6.23
N VAL A 182 -3.35 -4.21 5.30
CA VAL A 182 -2.63 -2.95 5.57
C VAL A 182 -3.58 -1.91 6.19
N ALA A 183 -4.76 -1.72 5.61
CA ALA A 183 -5.76 -0.78 6.13
C ALA A 183 -6.26 -1.18 7.52
N ALA A 184 -6.47 -2.47 7.80
CA ALA A 184 -6.88 -2.97 9.12
C ALA A 184 -5.84 -2.71 10.21
N ALA A 185 -4.56 -2.56 9.85
CA ALA A 185 -3.48 -2.19 10.74
C ALA A 185 -3.30 -0.66 10.88
N GLY A 186 -4.18 0.14 10.25
CA GLY A 186 -4.17 1.60 10.34
C GLY A 186 -3.23 2.29 9.36
N TYR A 187 -2.68 1.59 8.37
CA TYR A 187 -1.86 2.17 7.31
C TYR A 187 -2.69 2.49 6.06
N VAL A 188 -2.21 3.40 5.23
CA VAL A 188 -2.79 3.71 3.92
C VAL A 188 -2.24 2.73 2.90
N SER A 189 -3.11 2.03 2.17
CA SER A 189 -2.67 1.10 1.12
C SER A 189 -2.39 1.84 -0.19
N GLY A 190 -1.18 1.69 -0.70
CA GLY A 190 -0.76 2.19 -2.00
C GLY A 190 -0.39 1.04 -2.94
N PHE A 191 -0.42 1.31 -4.24
CA PHE A 191 -0.12 0.32 -5.27
C PHE A 191 0.71 0.93 -6.38
N TYR A 192 1.89 0.35 -6.63
CA TYR A 192 2.74 0.67 -7.76
C TYR A 192 2.60 -0.38 -8.86
N SER A 193 2.47 0.07 -10.10
CA SER A 193 2.57 -0.77 -11.29
C SER A 193 2.75 0.04 -12.57
N SER A 194 3.00 -0.65 -13.69
CA SER A 194 2.93 -0.05 -15.02
C SER A 194 1.52 0.50 -15.30
N ALA A 195 1.46 1.69 -15.89
CA ALA A 195 0.23 2.41 -16.23
C ALA A 195 -0.71 1.57 -17.11
N ASP A 196 -0.17 0.88 -18.13
CA ASP A 196 -0.96 0.09 -19.08
C ASP A 196 -1.29 -1.34 -18.60
N SER A 197 -0.79 -1.72 -17.43
CA SER A 197 -1.02 -3.04 -16.82
C SER A 197 -1.77 -2.91 -15.49
N GLY A 198 -1.09 -3.02 -14.34
CA GLY A 198 -1.72 -3.05 -13.03
C GLY A 198 -2.57 -1.83 -12.71
N ILE A 199 -2.13 -0.64 -13.09
CA ILE A 199 -2.91 0.60 -12.89
C ILE A 199 -4.21 0.56 -13.71
N LYS A 200 -4.12 0.18 -14.98
CA LYS A 200 -5.30 -0.01 -15.84
C LYS A 200 -6.25 -1.08 -15.30
N HIS A 201 -5.69 -2.13 -14.67
CA HIS A 201 -6.49 -3.16 -14.03
C HIS A 201 -7.25 -2.61 -12.82
N MET A 202 -6.61 -1.82 -11.95
CA MET A 202 -7.26 -1.15 -10.81
C MET A 202 -8.34 -0.18 -11.29
N ALA A 203 -8.08 0.60 -12.34
CA ALA A 203 -9.09 1.50 -12.92
C ALA A 203 -10.32 0.75 -13.43
N LYS A 204 -10.13 -0.35 -14.16
CA LYS A 204 -11.24 -1.21 -14.62
C LYS A 204 -12.01 -1.83 -13.46
N SER A 205 -11.33 -2.29 -12.42
CA SER A 205 -11.94 -2.87 -11.23
C SER A 205 -12.79 -1.83 -10.47
N ARG A 206 -12.30 -0.59 -10.33
CA ARG A 206 -13.06 0.51 -9.75
C ARG A 206 -14.34 0.80 -10.52
N LEU A 207 -14.27 0.87 -11.85
CA LEU A 207 -15.43 1.07 -12.72
C LEU A 207 -16.45 -0.08 -12.65
N ALA A 208 -15.97 -1.30 -12.36
CA ALA A 208 -16.81 -2.48 -12.13
C ALA A 208 -17.39 -2.55 -10.70
N GLY A 209 -17.14 -1.57 -9.84
CA GLY A 209 -17.64 -1.54 -8.46
C GLY A 209 -16.96 -2.50 -7.51
N VAL A 210 -15.72 -2.93 -7.82
CA VAL A 210 -14.93 -3.79 -6.93
C VAL A 210 -14.49 -3.00 -5.70
N SER A 211 -14.66 -3.57 -4.51
CA SER A 211 -14.21 -3.02 -3.23
C SER A 211 -12.77 -3.44 -2.88
N ASP A 212 -12.26 -2.92 -1.78
CA ASP A 212 -10.93 -3.22 -1.24
C ASP A 212 -9.82 -3.02 -2.29
N LEU A 213 -9.88 -1.88 -2.99
CA LEU A 213 -8.85 -1.43 -3.93
C LEU A 213 -7.87 -0.49 -3.24
N PRO A 214 -6.64 -0.35 -3.77
CA PRO A 214 -5.64 0.57 -3.21
C PRO A 214 -6.20 1.99 -3.04
N GLN A 215 -5.83 2.66 -1.95
CA GLN A 215 -6.22 4.05 -1.68
C GLN A 215 -5.38 5.05 -2.47
N VAL A 216 -4.16 4.66 -2.89
CA VAL A 216 -3.21 5.49 -3.63
C VAL A 216 -2.64 4.70 -4.81
N LEU A 217 -2.47 5.34 -5.96
CA LEU A 217 -1.82 4.74 -7.12
C LEU A 217 -0.49 5.43 -7.43
N TRP A 218 0.55 4.61 -7.65
CA TRP A 218 1.85 5.00 -8.16
C TRP A 218 2.06 4.33 -9.53
N TYR A 219 1.89 5.09 -10.60
CA TYR A 219 1.98 4.55 -11.94
C TYR A 219 3.30 4.85 -12.62
N ALA A 220 3.84 3.84 -13.31
CA ALA A 220 5.01 3.98 -14.15
C ALA A 220 4.58 4.19 -15.60
N ARG A 221 4.90 5.37 -16.15
CA ARG A 221 4.83 5.69 -17.57
C ARG A 221 6.02 6.58 -17.92
N TRP A 222 7.02 5.99 -18.55
CA TRP A 222 8.28 6.66 -18.83
C TRP A 222 8.30 7.37 -20.16
N GLY A 223 9.16 8.39 -20.27
CA GLY A 223 9.41 9.11 -21.51
C GLY A 223 8.29 10.08 -21.91
N VAL A 224 7.44 10.46 -20.96
CA VAL A 224 6.38 11.45 -21.15
C VAL A 224 6.54 12.61 -20.18
N THR A 225 5.88 13.74 -20.45
CA THR A 225 5.85 14.86 -19.51
C THR A 225 5.25 14.42 -18.18
N PRO A 226 5.89 14.69 -17.04
CA PRO A 226 5.35 14.34 -15.73
C PRO A 226 4.02 15.06 -15.49
N THR A 227 2.98 14.28 -15.17
CA THR A 227 1.65 14.75 -14.88
C THR A 227 0.98 13.84 -13.86
N LEU A 228 0.02 14.36 -13.10
CA LEU A 228 -0.83 13.58 -12.19
C LEU A 228 -2.29 13.56 -12.64
N THR A 229 -2.61 14.30 -13.71
CA THR A 229 -4.00 14.51 -14.17
C THR A 229 -4.31 13.81 -15.49
N ASP A 230 -3.33 13.68 -16.40
CA ASP A 230 -3.54 13.29 -17.78
C ASP A 230 -3.05 11.85 -18.10
N GLU A 231 -3.17 10.92 -17.12
CA GLU A 231 -2.83 9.52 -17.34
C GLU A 231 -3.96 8.81 -18.12
N PRO A 232 -3.70 8.33 -19.37
CA PRO A 232 -4.76 7.74 -20.21
C PRO A 232 -5.42 6.47 -19.64
N SER A 233 -4.72 5.77 -18.74
CA SER A 233 -5.25 4.58 -18.08
C SER A 233 -6.16 4.89 -16.88
N LEU A 234 -6.23 6.17 -16.46
CA LEU A 234 -7.00 6.62 -15.32
C LEU A 234 -8.05 7.67 -15.74
N GLY A 235 -9.26 7.55 -15.24
CA GLY A 235 -10.22 8.66 -15.31
C GLY A 235 -9.71 9.89 -14.54
N SER A 236 -10.12 11.08 -14.96
CA SER A 236 -9.68 12.34 -14.34
C SER A 236 -10.03 12.42 -12.84
N ASP A 237 -11.12 11.79 -12.44
CA ASP A 237 -11.66 11.75 -11.07
C ASP A 237 -11.14 10.55 -10.24
N ALA A 238 -10.42 9.60 -10.86
CA ALA A 238 -9.97 8.39 -10.21
C ALA A 238 -8.73 8.67 -9.33
N TRP A 239 -8.78 8.29 -8.06
CA TRP A 239 -7.68 8.52 -7.12
C TRP A 239 -7.22 9.98 -7.05
N THR A 240 -8.19 10.89 -6.86
CA THR A 240 -7.98 12.33 -6.65
C THR A 240 -8.86 12.82 -5.51
N PRO A 241 -8.46 13.86 -4.77
CA PRO A 241 -7.14 14.49 -4.73
C PRO A 241 -6.12 13.68 -3.90
N HIS A 242 -4.84 14.05 -3.98
CA HIS A 242 -3.75 13.58 -3.11
C HIS A 242 -3.57 12.05 -3.05
N ALA A 243 -3.76 11.36 -4.18
CA ALA A 243 -3.66 9.90 -4.23
C ALA A 243 -3.00 9.37 -5.50
N ARG A 244 -2.10 10.16 -6.11
CA ARG A 244 -1.37 9.78 -7.32
C ARG A 244 0.12 10.06 -7.19
N ILE A 245 0.92 9.12 -7.72
CA ILE A 245 2.36 9.28 -7.97
C ILE A 245 2.63 8.83 -9.40
N HIS A 246 3.46 9.58 -10.12
CA HIS A 246 3.89 9.28 -11.48
C HIS A 246 5.40 9.04 -11.52
N GLN A 247 5.83 7.79 -11.70
CA GLN A 247 7.20 7.48 -12.08
C GLN A 247 7.35 7.72 -13.58
N TYR A 248 7.98 8.85 -13.94
CA TYR A 248 8.00 9.33 -15.32
C TYR A 248 9.30 9.05 -16.07
N HIS A 249 10.34 8.60 -15.35
CA HIS A 249 11.62 8.23 -15.97
C HIS A 249 12.38 7.26 -15.05
N GLY A 250 12.87 6.16 -15.61
CA GLY A 250 13.64 5.16 -14.88
C GLY A 250 15.10 5.11 -15.28
N ALA A 251 15.93 4.54 -14.40
CA ALA A 251 17.35 4.26 -14.56
C ALA A 251 18.20 5.50 -14.93
N VAL A 252 17.92 6.65 -14.31
CA VAL A 252 18.63 7.90 -14.53
C VAL A 252 19.82 8.00 -13.60
N SER A 253 20.99 8.37 -14.13
CA SER A 253 22.16 8.65 -13.32
C SER A 253 22.27 10.15 -13.06
N GLU A 254 22.12 10.56 -11.79
CA GLU A 254 22.20 11.96 -11.37
C GLU A 254 23.25 12.18 -10.29
N SER A 255 23.70 13.44 -10.17
CA SER A 255 24.67 13.83 -9.16
C SER A 255 24.29 15.18 -8.55
N HIS A 256 24.08 15.21 -7.24
CA HIS A 256 23.75 16.41 -6.48
C HIS A 256 24.69 16.54 -5.28
N GLY A 257 25.28 17.73 -5.07
CA GLY A 257 26.25 17.94 -4.01
C GLY A 257 27.47 17.01 -4.08
N GLY A 258 27.88 16.59 -5.28
CA GLY A 258 29.00 15.67 -5.50
C GLY A 258 28.69 14.18 -5.19
N LYS A 259 27.42 13.84 -4.89
CA LYS A 259 26.95 12.47 -4.65
C LYS A 259 26.12 11.96 -5.82
N LYS A 260 26.54 10.83 -6.40
CA LYS A 260 25.92 10.22 -7.56
C LYS A 260 25.03 9.05 -7.17
N LEU A 261 23.81 9.03 -7.71
CA LEU A 261 22.86 7.90 -7.60
C LEU A 261 22.34 7.48 -8.98
N SER A 262 21.87 6.24 -9.08
CA SER A 262 20.98 5.78 -10.14
C SER A 262 19.58 5.74 -9.55
N ILE A 263 18.67 6.48 -10.13
CA ILE A 263 17.33 6.71 -9.60
C ILE A 263 16.27 6.51 -10.67
N ASP A 264 15.05 6.31 -10.21
CA ASP A 264 13.84 6.54 -10.98
C ASP A 264 13.22 7.86 -10.49
N ARG A 265 12.68 8.66 -11.41
CA ARG A 265 12.13 9.99 -11.13
C ARG A 265 10.63 9.94 -10.94
N ASP A 266 10.15 10.60 -9.90
CA ASP A 266 8.75 10.63 -9.52
C ASP A 266 8.20 12.05 -9.38
N LEU A 267 6.95 12.23 -9.78
CA LEU A 267 6.11 13.36 -9.40
C LEU A 267 5.04 12.85 -8.44
N VAL A 268 4.91 13.47 -7.29
CA VAL A 268 4.09 13.00 -6.17
C VAL A 268 3.01 14.02 -5.81
N ASP A 269 1.81 13.53 -5.53
CA ASP A 269 0.77 14.20 -4.75
C ASP A 269 -0.01 13.10 -4.00
N ALA A 270 0.55 12.67 -2.87
CA ALA A 270 0.13 11.44 -2.21
C ALA A 270 0.58 11.37 -0.74
N PRO A 271 -0.03 10.48 0.07
CA PRO A 271 0.42 10.18 1.42
C PRO A 271 1.84 9.58 1.45
N VAL A 272 2.58 9.96 2.50
CA VAL A 272 3.95 9.51 2.78
C VAL A 272 4.04 8.87 4.16
N ALA A 273 5.23 8.43 4.54
CA ALA A 273 5.47 7.89 5.87
C ALA A 273 5.25 8.95 6.97
N ILE A 274 4.70 8.50 8.10
CA ILE A 274 4.68 9.18 9.39
C ILE A 274 5.75 8.50 10.25
N VAL A 275 6.63 9.30 10.84
CA VAL A 275 7.74 8.81 11.66
C VAL A 275 7.70 9.56 13.00
N GLY A 276 7.68 8.80 14.09
CA GLY A 276 7.64 9.32 15.45
C GLY A 276 8.96 9.88 15.96
#